data_e438a6ba355ed50d71e7342666b049ea
#
_entry.id   e438a6ba355ed50d71e7342666b049ea
#
_cell.length_a   1.000
_cell.length_b   1.000
_cell.length_c   1.000
_cell.angle_alpha   90.00
_cell.angle_beta   90.00
_cell.angle_gamma   90.00
#
_symmetry.space_group_name_H-M   'P 1'
#
loop_
_entity.id
_entity.type
_entity.pdbx_description
1 polymer ?
#
loop_
_entity_poly.entity_id
_entity_poly.type
_entity_poly.pdbx_seq_one_letter_code
_entity_poly.pdbx_strand_id
1 'polypeptide(L)'
;MKGSRWFIVFIVAFLFIMFAIEYHLPKNFVWKPTFGHHDEQPFGCAVFDSVLSSSLPQGYTFSRKSLYQLEQEDTTQRRGILVISDNLRLSDVDVNALLKMAERGDKIMLVSTLFGRYLEDTLQFRSYYSYFSPMALKKYATSFMKKDSLHWIGDSTVYPRQTFYFYLQLCSSYFWGDSLPERVLAQRVFESNEFRYETEVDSLTTDSLVYMPVAMSRRWGKGEVILVSTPLIFTNYGMLDGKNATYIFRLLSQMGKLPIVRTEGYMKETAPVSYTHLRAHETKANL
;
A
#
# COMPACT_ATOMS: atom_id res chain seq x y z
N MET A 1 -61.66 -3.19 -19.05
CA MET A 1 -60.31 -2.97 -19.63
C MET A 1 -59.59 -1.65 -19.26
N LYS A 2 -60.20 -0.67 -18.60
CA LYS A 2 -59.54 0.59 -18.20
C LYS A 2 -58.56 0.41 -16.99
N GLY A 3 -58.85 -0.51 -16.05
CA GLY A 3 -58.01 -0.73 -14.88
C GLY A 3 -56.64 -1.34 -15.18
N SER A 4 -56.51 -2.15 -16.22
CA SER A 4 -55.23 -2.78 -16.60
C SER A 4 -54.19 -1.77 -17.11
N ARG A 5 -54.64 -0.71 -17.81
CA ARG A 5 -53.70 0.32 -18.32
C ARG A 5 -53.12 1.17 -17.18
N TRP A 6 -53.92 1.51 -16.19
CA TRP A 6 -53.44 2.26 -15.01
C TRP A 6 -52.49 1.43 -14.16
N PHE A 7 -52.70 0.13 -14.05
CA PHE A 7 -51.81 -0.78 -13.35
C PHE A 7 -50.43 -0.85 -14.03
N ILE A 8 -50.41 -0.92 -15.38
CA ILE A 8 -49.16 -0.90 -16.15
C ILE A 8 -48.40 0.42 -15.93
N VAL A 9 -49.12 1.56 -15.99
CA VAL A 9 -48.50 2.88 -15.74
C VAL A 9 -47.93 2.97 -14.34
N PHE A 10 -48.63 2.43 -13.34
CA PHE A 10 -48.13 2.40 -11.95
C PHE A 10 -46.85 1.56 -11.82
N ILE A 11 -46.81 0.37 -12.45
CA ILE A 11 -45.60 -0.47 -12.42
C ILE A 11 -44.44 0.24 -13.10
N VAL A 12 -44.63 0.84 -14.25
CA VAL A 12 -43.56 1.58 -14.96
C VAL A 12 -43.05 2.76 -14.14
N ALA A 13 -43.94 3.53 -13.53
CA ALA A 13 -43.59 4.64 -12.66
C ALA A 13 -42.84 4.16 -11.43
N PHE A 14 -43.26 3.07 -10.80
CA PHE A 14 -42.58 2.46 -9.66
C PHE A 14 -41.17 1.97 -10.01
N LEU A 15 -41.01 1.28 -11.14
CA LEU A 15 -39.69 0.84 -11.63
C LEU A 15 -38.79 2.03 -11.94
N PHE A 16 -39.32 3.09 -12.51
CA PHE A 16 -38.56 4.31 -12.78
C PHE A 16 -38.10 5.00 -11.50
N ILE A 17 -38.98 5.06 -10.49
CA ILE A 17 -38.62 5.60 -9.17
C ILE A 17 -37.57 4.73 -8.51
N MET A 18 -37.70 3.40 -8.52
CA MET A 18 -36.70 2.50 -8.00
C MET A 18 -35.35 2.67 -8.69
N PHE A 19 -35.34 2.76 -10.02
CA PHE A 19 -34.13 3.01 -10.78
C PHE A 19 -33.48 4.37 -10.46
N ALA A 20 -34.30 5.42 -10.32
CA ALA A 20 -33.83 6.74 -9.93
C ALA A 20 -33.23 6.73 -8.52
N ILE A 21 -33.86 6.03 -7.57
CA ILE A 21 -33.32 5.87 -6.21
C ILE A 21 -32.01 5.12 -6.27
N GLU A 22 -31.91 3.99 -6.97
CA GLU A 22 -30.69 3.19 -7.09
C GLU A 22 -29.55 3.97 -7.75
N TYR A 23 -29.88 4.80 -8.74
CA TYR A 23 -28.89 5.66 -9.42
C TYR A 23 -28.34 6.76 -8.52
N HIS A 24 -29.17 7.29 -7.61
CA HIS A 24 -28.78 8.34 -6.66
C HIS A 24 -28.25 7.82 -5.32
N LEU A 25 -28.38 6.53 -5.05
CA LEU A 25 -27.79 5.97 -3.83
C LEU A 25 -26.26 6.08 -3.91
N PRO A 26 -25.62 6.59 -2.84
CA PRO A 26 -24.16 6.63 -2.80
C PRO A 26 -23.61 5.20 -2.91
N LYS A 27 -22.71 4.98 -3.87
CA LYS A 27 -22.06 3.69 -4.03
C LYS A 27 -21.29 3.37 -2.74
N ASN A 28 -21.54 2.21 -2.18
CA ASN A 28 -20.81 1.75 -1.02
C ASN A 28 -19.31 1.63 -1.34
N PHE A 29 -18.46 2.22 -0.51
CA PHE A 29 -17.03 2.07 -0.64
C PHE A 29 -16.60 0.64 -0.35
N VAL A 30 -15.72 0.13 -1.19
CA VAL A 30 -15.06 -1.17 -0.96
C VAL A 30 -13.74 -0.92 -0.23
N TRP A 31 -13.71 -1.27 1.04
CA TRP A 31 -12.54 -1.12 1.91
C TRP A 31 -11.58 -2.30 1.77
N LYS A 32 -11.14 -2.56 0.55
CA LYS A 32 -10.17 -3.60 0.23
C LYS A 32 -8.94 -2.97 -0.41
N PRO A 33 -7.73 -3.23 0.10
CA PRO A 33 -6.51 -2.72 -0.50
C PRO A 33 -6.29 -3.33 -1.88
N THR A 34 -6.24 -2.47 -2.88
CA THR A 34 -5.93 -2.84 -4.25
C THR A 34 -4.63 -2.21 -4.70
N PHE A 35 -4.34 -1.00 -4.19
CA PHE A 35 -3.22 -0.13 -4.61
C PHE A 35 -3.19 0.16 -6.11
N GLY A 36 -4.27 -0.10 -6.85
CA GLY A 36 -4.36 0.10 -8.30
C GLY A 36 -4.30 1.58 -8.67
N HIS A 37 -3.56 1.91 -9.73
CA HIS A 37 -3.37 3.29 -10.18
C HIS A 37 -4.64 3.94 -10.74
N HIS A 38 -5.60 3.14 -11.21
CA HIS A 38 -6.91 3.63 -11.67
C HIS A 38 -8.02 3.42 -10.64
N ASP A 39 -7.70 2.84 -9.48
CA ASP A 39 -8.72 2.53 -8.49
C ASP A 39 -9.02 3.76 -7.62
N GLU A 40 -10.25 4.26 -7.76
CA GLU A 40 -10.79 5.40 -7.03
C GLU A 40 -11.35 5.01 -5.64
N GLN A 41 -11.38 3.70 -5.31
CA GLN A 41 -11.80 3.25 -3.99
C GLN A 41 -10.84 3.77 -2.89
N PRO A 42 -11.27 3.81 -1.63
CA PRO A 42 -10.46 4.38 -0.56
C PRO A 42 -9.03 3.82 -0.48
N PHE A 43 -8.85 2.53 -0.75
CA PHE A 43 -7.54 1.87 -0.72
C PHE A 43 -6.97 1.56 -2.11
N GLY A 44 -7.44 2.26 -3.15
CA GLY A 44 -6.77 2.43 -4.42
C GLY A 44 -5.72 3.55 -4.37
N CYS A 45 -5.05 3.83 -5.48
CA CYS A 45 -3.99 4.85 -5.56
C CYS A 45 -4.23 5.88 -6.67
N ALA A 46 -5.46 6.04 -7.19
CA ALA A 46 -5.75 6.96 -8.30
C ALA A 46 -5.34 8.41 -7.97
N VAL A 47 -5.65 8.89 -6.74
CA VAL A 47 -5.27 10.24 -6.29
C VAL A 47 -3.75 10.39 -6.18
N PHE A 48 -3.09 9.42 -5.53
CA PHE A 48 -1.64 9.40 -5.39
C PHE A 48 -0.94 9.50 -6.75
N ASP A 49 -1.33 8.66 -7.69
CA ASP A 49 -0.72 8.59 -9.01
C ASP A 49 -1.01 9.81 -9.87
N SER A 50 -2.21 10.36 -9.79
CA SER A 50 -2.59 11.59 -10.46
C SER A 50 -1.75 12.78 -9.98
N VAL A 51 -1.57 12.90 -8.66
CA VAL A 51 -0.74 13.96 -8.07
C VAL A 51 0.72 13.81 -8.49
N LEU A 52 1.29 12.59 -8.46
CA LEU A 52 2.68 12.39 -8.87
C LEU A 52 2.91 12.65 -10.36
N SER A 53 1.99 12.18 -11.20
CA SER A 53 2.07 12.40 -12.65
C SER A 53 2.08 13.88 -13.02
N SER A 54 1.38 14.72 -12.24
CA SER A 54 1.29 16.16 -12.48
C SER A 54 2.38 16.98 -11.77
N SER A 55 2.95 16.45 -10.66
CA SER A 55 3.81 17.24 -9.77
C SER A 55 5.30 16.92 -9.89
N LEU A 56 5.68 15.77 -10.50
CA LEU A 56 7.08 15.37 -10.60
C LEU A 56 7.71 15.83 -11.91
N PRO A 57 8.58 16.87 -11.90
CA PRO A 57 9.21 17.41 -13.11
C PRO A 57 10.18 16.42 -13.77
N GLN A 58 10.73 15.48 -13.01
CA GLN A 58 11.62 14.43 -13.51
C GLN A 58 10.90 13.30 -14.26
N GLY A 59 9.57 13.26 -14.21
CA GLY A 59 8.72 12.26 -14.85
C GLY A 59 8.30 11.13 -13.92
N TYR A 60 7.08 10.66 -14.18
CA TYR A 60 6.44 9.56 -13.47
C TYR A 60 5.72 8.67 -14.48
N THR A 61 6.05 7.40 -14.51
CA THR A 61 5.51 6.44 -15.48
C THR A 61 5.07 5.14 -14.81
N PHE A 62 4.17 4.41 -15.48
CA PHE A 62 3.68 3.12 -15.03
C PHE A 62 4.27 1.98 -15.83
N SER A 63 4.44 0.85 -15.16
CA SER A 63 4.86 -0.41 -15.76
C SER A 63 4.08 -1.56 -15.13
N ARG A 64 3.87 -2.64 -15.88
CA ARG A 64 3.38 -3.92 -15.35
C ARG A 64 4.48 -4.99 -15.33
N LYS A 65 5.71 -4.58 -15.61
CA LYS A 65 6.86 -5.47 -15.66
C LYS A 65 7.34 -5.80 -14.25
N SER A 66 7.83 -7.03 -14.06
CA SER A 66 8.54 -7.41 -12.83
C SER A 66 9.88 -6.66 -12.71
N LEU A 67 10.52 -6.70 -11.55
CA LEU A 67 11.85 -6.10 -11.34
C LEU A 67 12.89 -6.75 -12.26
N TYR A 68 12.78 -8.06 -12.48
CA TYR A 68 13.62 -8.76 -13.43
C TYR A 68 13.45 -8.21 -14.86
N GLN A 69 12.20 -8.05 -15.32
CA GLN A 69 11.92 -7.51 -16.64
C GLN A 69 12.38 -6.05 -16.78
N LEU A 70 12.24 -5.25 -15.72
CA LEU A 70 12.74 -3.88 -15.68
C LEU A 70 14.28 -3.82 -15.71
N GLU A 71 14.95 -4.77 -15.08
CA GLU A 71 16.42 -4.88 -15.09
C GLU A 71 16.98 -5.19 -16.48
N GLN A 72 16.25 -6.01 -17.25
CA GLN A 72 16.64 -6.40 -18.61
C GLN A 72 16.44 -5.26 -19.64
N GLU A 73 15.72 -4.19 -19.29
CA GLU A 73 15.63 -3.04 -20.17
C GLU A 73 16.99 -2.35 -20.29
N ASP A 74 17.36 -1.96 -21.53
CA ASP A 74 18.57 -1.17 -21.76
C ASP A 74 18.33 0.26 -21.24
N THR A 75 18.81 0.52 -20.05
CA THR A 75 18.70 1.84 -19.43
C THR A 75 20.07 2.40 -19.15
N THR A 76 20.52 3.28 -19.99
CA THR A 76 21.69 4.14 -19.74
C THR A 76 21.37 5.19 -18.67
N GLN A 77 20.08 5.55 -18.50
CA GLN A 77 19.61 6.53 -17.54
C GLN A 77 19.20 5.86 -16.21
N ARG A 78 19.66 6.41 -15.10
CA ARG A 78 19.25 5.98 -13.75
C ARG A 78 17.82 6.39 -13.48
N ARG A 79 17.11 5.55 -12.74
CA ARG A 79 15.68 5.74 -12.41
C ARG A 79 15.37 5.39 -10.97
N GLY A 80 14.29 5.95 -10.46
CA GLY A 80 13.62 5.52 -9.24
C GLY A 80 12.60 4.43 -9.58
N ILE A 81 12.58 3.33 -8.85
CA ILE A 81 11.58 2.29 -9.02
C ILE A 81 10.71 2.25 -7.78
N LEU A 82 9.39 2.33 -7.96
CA LEU A 82 8.41 2.31 -6.89
C LEU A 82 7.52 1.09 -7.02
N VAL A 83 7.47 0.28 -5.95
CA VAL A 83 6.57 -0.88 -5.83
C VAL A 83 5.68 -0.66 -4.61
N ILE A 84 4.36 -0.70 -4.79
CA ILE A 84 3.39 -0.61 -3.69
C ILE A 84 2.51 -1.85 -3.72
N SER A 85 2.47 -2.59 -2.61
CA SER A 85 1.68 -3.82 -2.49
C SER A 85 1.38 -4.07 -1.01
N ASP A 86 0.36 -4.88 -0.70
CA ASP A 86 0.11 -5.33 0.68
C ASP A 86 1.06 -6.47 1.09
N ASN A 87 1.38 -7.36 0.15
CA ASN A 87 2.20 -8.54 0.38
C ASN A 87 3.20 -8.71 -0.77
N LEU A 88 4.42 -8.24 -0.55
CA LEU A 88 5.48 -8.24 -1.55
C LEU A 88 6.40 -9.44 -1.35
N ARG A 89 6.11 -10.53 -2.04
CA ARG A 89 6.95 -11.73 -2.07
C ARG A 89 7.71 -11.77 -3.39
N LEU A 90 8.88 -11.17 -3.38
CA LEU A 90 9.77 -11.20 -4.53
C LEU A 90 10.43 -12.59 -4.65
N SER A 91 10.58 -13.06 -5.89
CA SER A 91 11.41 -14.22 -6.18
C SER A 91 12.90 -13.90 -5.98
N ASP A 92 13.74 -14.91 -5.89
CA ASP A 92 15.20 -14.77 -5.87
C ASP A 92 15.71 -14.02 -7.11
N VAL A 93 15.12 -14.29 -8.27
CA VAL A 93 15.44 -13.61 -9.53
C VAL A 93 15.12 -12.12 -9.47
N ASP A 94 13.95 -11.75 -8.92
CA ASP A 94 13.56 -10.35 -8.77
C ASP A 94 14.41 -9.61 -7.73
N VAL A 95 14.78 -10.26 -6.62
CA VAL A 95 15.68 -9.67 -5.62
C VAL A 95 17.06 -9.45 -6.22
N ASN A 96 17.61 -10.42 -6.95
CA ASN A 96 18.90 -10.25 -7.61
C ASN A 96 18.87 -9.13 -8.66
N ALA A 97 17.80 -9.01 -9.42
CA ALA A 97 17.59 -7.92 -10.37
C ALA A 97 17.53 -6.55 -9.67
N LEU A 98 16.80 -6.46 -8.55
CA LEU A 98 16.74 -5.27 -7.70
C LEU A 98 18.15 -4.85 -7.25
N LEU A 99 18.96 -5.78 -6.76
CA LEU A 99 20.30 -5.48 -6.27
C LEU A 99 21.22 -5.02 -7.40
N LYS A 100 21.16 -5.65 -8.59
CA LYS A 100 21.90 -5.22 -9.78
C LYS A 100 21.51 -3.79 -10.22
N MET A 101 20.22 -3.46 -10.19
CA MET A 101 19.76 -2.11 -10.48
C MET A 101 20.30 -1.10 -9.46
N ALA A 102 20.23 -1.44 -8.16
CA ALA A 102 20.80 -0.60 -7.12
C ALA A 102 22.34 -0.45 -7.26
N GLU A 103 23.07 -1.51 -7.59
CA GLU A 103 24.51 -1.45 -7.87
C GLU A 103 24.85 -0.45 -8.99
N ARG A 104 24.03 -0.38 -10.01
CA ARG A 104 24.19 0.59 -11.11
C ARG A 104 23.89 2.03 -10.71
N GLY A 105 23.14 2.24 -9.62
CA GLY A 105 22.78 3.55 -9.10
C GLY A 105 21.31 3.91 -9.18
N ASP A 106 20.43 2.94 -9.50
CA ASP A 106 19.00 3.11 -9.39
C ASP A 106 18.60 3.18 -7.92
N LYS A 107 17.50 3.83 -7.62
CA LYS A 107 16.91 3.85 -6.27
C LYS A 107 15.60 3.11 -6.27
N ILE A 108 15.45 2.13 -5.40
CA ILE A 108 14.29 1.27 -5.37
C ILE A 108 13.54 1.47 -4.06
N MET A 109 12.28 1.87 -4.13
CA MET A 109 11.38 1.97 -2.98
C MET A 109 10.36 0.85 -3.01
N LEU A 110 10.40 0.03 -1.98
CA LEU A 110 9.47 -1.07 -1.77
C LEU A 110 8.55 -0.70 -0.61
N VAL A 111 7.27 -0.58 -0.90
CA VAL A 111 6.23 -0.23 0.07
C VAL A 111 5.30 -1.42 0.24
N SER A 112 5.36 -2.07 1.40
CA SER A 112 4.55 -3.27 1.65
C SER A 112 4.40 -3.53 3.14
N THR A 113 3.27 -4.12 3.54
CA THR A 113 3.08 -4.59 4.91
C THR A 113 3.93 -5.82 5.22
N LEU A 114 4.06 -6.71 4.24
CA LEU A 114 4.78 -7.97 4.36
C LEU A 114 5.81 -8.11 3.25
N PHE A 115 7.03 -8.49 3.63
CA PHE A 115 8.12 -8.76 2.71
C PHE A 115 8.43 -10.27 2.65
N GLY A 116 8.93 -10.71 1.51
CA GLY A 116 9.36 -12.10 1.32
C GLY A 116 10.67 -12.39 2.04
N ARG A 117 10.79 -13.61 2.60
CA ARG A 117 11.93 -14.02 3.42
C ARG A 117 13.27 -13.89 2.71
N TYR A 118 13.32 -14.20 1.41
CA TYR A 118 14.55 -14.09 0.64
C TYR A 118 15.08 -12.62 0.60
N LEU A 119 14.19 -11.65 0.43
CA LEU A 119 14.54 -10.24 0.50
C LEU A 119 15.01 -9.84 1.91
N GLU A 120 14.28 -10.30 2.93
CA GLU A 120 14.61 -10.04 4.33
C GLU A 120 16.00 -10.59 4.71
N ASP A 121 16.30 -11.81 4.32
CA ASP A 121 17.58 -12.45 4.58
C ASP A 121 18.72 -11.74 3.82
N THR A 122 18.47 -11.36 2.57
CA THR A 122 19.47 -10.68 1.74
C THR A 122 19.80 -9.28 2.22
N LEU A 123 18.79 -8.51 2.64
CA LEU A 123 18.96 -7.15 3.17
C LEU A 123 19.09 -7.12 4.70
N GLN A 124 19.13 -8.27 5.37
CA GLN A 124 19.34 -8.41 6.82
C GLN A 124 18.37 -7.58 7.66
N PHE A 125 17.08 -7.72 7.39
CA PHE A 125 16.02 -7.15 8.22
C PHE A 125 14.92 -8.19 8.43
N ARG A 126 14.00 -7.91 9.33
CA ARG A 126 12.74 -8.65 9.50
C ARG A 126 11.60 -7.67 9.48
N SER A 127 10.53 -8.01 8.78
CA SER A 127 9.25 -7.33 8.90
C SER A 127 8.38 -8.10 9.89
N TYR A 128 7.90 -7.38 10.89
CA TYR A 128 6.89 -7.90 11.79
C TYR A 128 5.53 -7.29 11.43
N TYR A 129 4.50 -8.09 11.44
CA TYR A 129 3.14 -7.61 11.19
C TYR A 129 2.17 -8.30 12.14
N SER A 130 1.17 -7.54 12.57
CA SER A 130 0.05 -8.03 13.35
C SER A 130 -1.23 -7.88 12.54
N TYR A 131 -1.95 -8.97 12.33
CA TYR A 131 -3.25 -8.93 11.67
C TYR A 131 -4.34 -8.58 12.67
N PHE A 132 -5.24 -7.71 12.28
CA PHE A 132 -6.50 -7.59 12.99
C PHE A 132 -7.27 -8.91 12.92
N SER A 133 -7.56 -9.48 14.08
CA SER A 133 -8.50 -10.59 14.13
C SER A 133 -9.90 -10.10 13.71
N PRO A 134 -10.75 -10.95 13.10
CA PRO A 134 -12.14 -10.61 12.81
C PRO A 134 -12.92 -10.13 14.04
N MET A 135 -12.57 -10.60 15.24
CA MET A 135 -13.13 -10.13 16.50
C MET A 135 -12.72 -8.69 16.82
N ALA A 136 -11.47 -8.31 16.54
CA ALA A 136 -11.00 -6.95 16.71
C ALA A 136 -11.71 -5.99 15.73
N LEU A 137 -11.91 -6.39 14.48
CA LEU A 137 -12.73 -5.64 13.52
C LEU A 137 -14.15 -5.40 14.02
N LYS A 138 -14.81 -6.39 14.61
CA LYS A 138 -16.15 -6.25 15.18
C LYS A 138 -16.17 -5.29 16.39
N LYS A 139 -15.14 -5.33 17.23
CA LYS A 139 -14.98 -4.43 18.38
C LYS A 139 -14.69 -2.99 17.94
N TYR A 140 -13.96 -2.80 16.85
CA TYR A 140 -13.56 -1.49 16.32
C TYR A 140 -14.49 -0.98 15.21
N ALA A 141 -15.50 -1.73 14.79
CA ALA A 141 -16.48 -1.31 13.77
C ALA A 141 -17.27 -0.05 14.14
N THR A 142 -17.31 0.30 15.42
CA THR A 142 -17.93 1.53 15.93
C THR A 142 -16.95 2.72 16.01
N SER A 143 -15.64 2.49 16.06
CA SER A 143 -14.60 3.52 15.94
C SER A 143 -13.88 3.34 14.62
N PHE A 144 -14.46 3.93 13.60
CA PHE A 144 -13.98 3.87 12.23
C PHE A 144 -12.50 4.30 12.17
N MET A 145 -11.61 3.35 11.94
CA MET A 145 -10.19 3.54 11.70
C MET A 145 -9.38 4.07 12.89
N LYS A 146 -8.89 3.17 13.70
CA LYS A 146 -7.84 3.53 14.67
C LYS A 146 -6.64 4.05 13.88
N LYS A 147 -6.31 5.32 14.10
CA LYS A 147 -5.12 5.97 13.54
C LYS A 147 -3.94 5.73 14.47
N ASP A 148 -2.80 5.49 13.90
CA ASP A 148 -1.54 5.42 14.60
C ASP A 148 -0.60 6.54 14.18
N SER A 149 0.43 6.81 14.98
CA SER A 149 1.34 7.93 14.78
C SER A 149 2.66 7.48 14.21
N LEU A 150 3.10 8.14 13.12
CA LEU A 150 4.41 8.00 12.52
C LEU A 150 5.24 9.24 12.78
N HIS A 151 6.46 9.07 13.23
CA HIS A 151 7.41 10.13 13.48
C HIS A 151 8.51 10.12 12.43
N TRP A 152 8.63 11.21 11.69
CA TRP A 152 9.75 11.41 10.78
C TRP A 152 11.03 11.70 11.56
N ILE A 153 12.06 10.91 11.35
CA ILE A 153 13.37 11.04 11.98
C ILE A 153 14.51 11.14 10.97
N GLY A 154 14.21 11.05 9.69
CA GLY A 154 15.17 11.30 8.62
C GLY A 154 15.80 12.69 8.74
N ASP A 155 16.61 13.07 7.77
CA ASP A 155 17.39 14.30 7.80
C ASP A 155 16.59 15.52 8.28
N SER A 156 16.86 15.94 9.53
CA SER A 156 16.17 17.07 10.17
C SER A 156 16.66 18.44 9.67
N THR A 157 17.74 18.50 8.90
CA THR A 157 18.22 19.73 8.27
C THR A 157 17.38 20.10 7.06
N VAL A 158 16.84 19.09 6.37
CA VAL A 158 15.98 19.26 5.19
C VAL A 158 14.51 19.32 5.60
N TYR A 159 14.09 18.44 6.51
CA TYR A 159 12.71 18.33 6.94
C TYR A 159 12.57 18.37 8.45
N PRO A 160 11.76 19.29 9.02
CA PRO A 160 11.53 19.32 10.46
C PRO A 160 10.86 18.03 10.93
N ARG A 161 11.08 17.65 12.18
CA ARG A 161 10.38 16.53 12.82
C ARG A 161 8.88 16.79 12.77
N GLN A 162 8.12 15.78 12.38
CA GLN A 162 6.68 15.89 12.22
C GLN A 162 6.01 14.54 12.47
N THR A 163 4.80 14.59 13.00
CA THR A 163 3.95 13.42 13.22
C THR A 163 2.93 13.31 12.10
N PHE A 164 2.73 12.11 11.61
CA PHE A 164 1.77 11.73 10.59
C PHE A 164 0.89 10.62 11.13
N TYR A 165 -0.21 10.34 10.45
CA TYR A 165 -1.13 9.27 10.82
C TYR A 165 -1.21 8.23 9.72
N PHE A 166 -1.36 6.97 10.10
CA PHE A 166 -1.67 5.88 9.20
C PHE A 166 -2.75 4.98 9.79
N TYR A 167 -3.34 4.14 8.98
CA TYR A 167 -4.48 3.32 9.39
C TYR A 167 -4.05 1.90 9.70
N LEU A 168 -4.44 1.43 10.88
CA LEU A 168 -4.16 0.08 11.40
C LEU A 168 -5.18 -0.97 10.98
N GLN A 169 -6.18 -0.63 10.20
CA GLN A 169 -7.35 -1.47 9.99
C GLN A 169 -7.07 -2.90 9.56
N LEU A 170 -6.05 -3.11 8.76
CA LEU A 170 -5.78 -4.41 8.15
C LEU A 170 -4.58 -5.09 8.77
N CYS A 171 -3.53 -4.37 9.02
CA CYS A 171 -2.39 -4.83 9.77
C CYS A 171 -1.50 -3.66 10.19
N SER A 172 -0.76 -3.91 11.22
CA SER A 172 0.31 -3.06 11.70
C SER A 172 1.63 -3.72 11.34
N SER A 173 2.56 -2.95 10.81
CA SER A 173 3.87 -3.49 10.43
C SER A 173 4.98 -2.55 10.84
N TYR A 174 6.13 -3.13 11.19
CA TYR A 174 7.38 -2.43 11.50
C TYR A 174 8.57 -3.31 11.15
N PHE A 175 9.76 -2.73 11.14
CA PHE A 175 10.99 -3.45 10.88
C PHE A 175 11.71 -3.75 12.19
N TRP A 176 12.30 -4.95 12.25
CA TRP A 176 13.13 -5.40 13.35
C TRP A 176 14.39 -6.09 12.82
N GLY A 177 15.46 -6.14 13.63
CA GLY A 177 16.68 -6.89 13.39
C GLY A 177 17.84 -6.38 14.23
N ASP A 178 18.81 -7.25 14.48
CA ASP A 178 20.04 -6.92 15.24
C ASP A 178 20.96 -5.97 14.47
N SER A 179 20.80 -5.93 13.15
CA SER A 179 21.55 -5.07 12.23
C SER A 179 20.57 -4.29 11.35
N LEU A 180 19.82 -3.35 11.96
CA LEU A 180 18.95 -2.46 11.18
C LEU A 180 19.79 -1.68 10.16
N PRO A 181 19.22 -1.37 8.98
CA PRO A 181 19.91 -0.62 7.94
C PRO A 181 20.41 0.72 8.43
N GLU A 182 21.40 1.24 7.74
CA GLU A 182 22.19 2.41 8.11
C GLU A 182 21.36 3.66 8.41
N ARG A 183 20.13 3.76 7.88
CA ARG A 183 19.35 4.98 8.00
C ARG A 183 17.86 4.70 8.19
N VAL A 184 17.38 4.99 9.39
CA VAL A 184 15.95 5.01 9.68
C VAL A 184 15.36 6.37 9.26
N LEU A 185 14.26 6.36 8.52
CA LEU A 185 13.59 7.54 8.01
C LEU A 185 12.36 7.91 8.84
N ALA A 186 11.60 6.92 9.28
CA ALA A 186 10.42 7.12 10.11
C ALA A 186 10.23 5.97 11.10
N GLN A 187 9.62 6.28 12.22
CA GLN A 187 9.33 5.35 13.31
C GLN A 187 7.85 5.42 13.70
N ARG A 188 7.32 4.30 14.13
CA ARG A 188 6.05 4.18 14.84
C ARG A 188 6.33 4.12 16.33
N VAL A 189 5.40 4.67 17.13
CA VAL A 189 5.47 4.63 18.59
C VAL A 189 4.42 3.67 19.11
N PHE A 190 4.84 2.78 19.99
CA PHE A 190 3.97 1.86 20.71
C PHE A 190 4.01 2.16 22.20
N GLU A 191 2.91 1.94 22.88
CA GLU A 191 2.93 1.79 24.33
C GLU A 191 3.48 0.40 24.67
N SER A 192 4.27 0.28 25.72
CA SER A 192 4.92 -0.97 26.11
C SER A 192 3.94 -2.13 26.35
N ASN A 193 2.73 -1.84 26.81
CA ASN A 193 1.66 -2.81 26.98
C ASN A 193 1.12 -3.37 25.64
N GLU A 194 1.08 -2.57 24.56
CA GLU A 194 0.74 -3.05 23.21
C GLU A 194 1.83 -3.99 22.68
N PHE A 195 3.07 -3.68 22.97
CA PHE A 195 4.24 -4.46 22.52
C PHE A 195 4.35 -5.83 23.22
N ARG A 196 3.92 -5.95 24.48
CA ARG A 196 3.94 -7.21 25.25
C ARG A 196 3.06 -8.32 24.66
N TYR A 197 1.97 -7.97 24.01
CA TYR A 197 1.10 -8.96 23.35
C TYR A 197 1.70 -9.49 22.04
N GLU A 198 2.71 -8.82 21.51
CA GLU A 198 3.32 -9.13 20.22
C GLU A 198 4.69 -9.79 20.36
N THR A 199 5.36 -9.58 21.49
CA THR A 199 6.69 -10.13 21.76
C THR A 199 6.74 -10.64 23.22
N GLU A 200 7.27 -11.84 23.42
CA GLU A 200 7.48 -12.43 24.76
C GLU A 200 8.59 -11.70 25.57
N VAL A 201 8.72 -10.38 25.43
CA VAL A 201 9.77 -9.62 26.13
C VAL A 201 9.28 -9.20 27.51
N ASP A 202 9.63 -10.00 28.51
CA ASP A 202 9.28 -9.81 29.93
C ASP A 202 9.93 -8.59 30.61
N SER A 203 10.82 -7.86 29.93
CA SER A 203 11.69 -6.88 30.59
C SER A 203 11.31 -5.41 30.42
N LEU A 204 10.17 -5.11 29.78
CA LEU A 204 9.73 -3.71 29.59
C LEU A 204 8.97 -3.22 30.81
N THR A 205 9.43 -2.12 31.39
CA THR A 205 8.71 -1.39 32.45
C THR A 205 7.42 -0.79 31.93
N THR A 206 6.41 -0.70 32.77
CA THR A 206 4.98 -0.49 32.40
C THR A 206 4.66 0.83 31.69
N ASP A 207 5.57 1.80 31.62
CA ASP A 207 5.33 3.15 31.08
C ASP A 207 6.35 3.63 30.05
N SER A 208 7.07 2.72 29.37
CA SER A 208 8.03 3.11 28.35
C SER A 208 7.41 3.10 26.95
N LEU A 209 7.70 4.15 26.15
CA LEU A 209 7.38 4.19 24.74
C LEU A 209 8.44 3.40 23.94
N VAL A 210 7.98 2.53 23.07
CA VAL A 210 8.83 1.74 22.18
C VAL A 210 8.75 2.31 20.77
N TYR A 211 9.90 2.59 20.17
CA TYR A 211 10.02 3.19 18.84
C TYR A 211 10.48 2.13 17.85
N MET A 212 9.66 1.83 16.85
CA MET A 212 9.96 0.83 15.83
C MET A 212 10.04 1.45 14.43
N PRO A 213 11.08 1.16 13.65
CA PRO A 213 11.24 1.66 12.29
C PRO A 213 10.08 1.19 11.41
N VAL A 214 9.52 2.11 10.62
CA VAL A 214 8.49 1.82 9.60
C VAL A 214 8.92 2.28 8.22
N ALA A 215 9.96 3.11 8.14
CA ALA A 215 10.62 3.45 6.89
C ALA A 215 12.13 3.53 7.13
N MET A 216 12.88 2.90 6.26
CA MET A 216 14.34 2.82 6.36
C MET A 216 14.98 2.73 4.98
N SER A 217 16.26 3.05 4.89
CA SER A 217 17.01 2.91 3.66
C SER A 217 18.37 2.25 3.89
N ARG A 218 18.80 1.50 2.87
CA ARG A 218 20.12 0.85 2.82
C ARG A 218 20.79 1.20 1.50
N ARG A 219 22.02 1.67 1.57
CA ARG A 219 22.87 1.85 0.40
C ARG A 219 23.25 0.50 -0.19
N TRP A 220 23.20 0.40 -1.51
CA TRP A 220 23.65 -0.78 -2.23
C TRP A 220 24.37 -0.36 -3.52
N GLY A 221 25.65 -0.60 -3.57
CA GLY A 221 26.49 -0.09 -4.65
C GLY A 221 26.42 1.44 -4.78
N LYS A 222 25.99 1.94 -5.94
CA LYS A 222 25.83 3.38 -6.21
C LYS A 222 24.41 3.89 -5.95
N GLY A 223 23.48 3.01 -5.68
CA GLY A 223 22.08 3.30 -5.43
C GLY A 223 21.65 3.06 -4.00
N GLU A 224 20.35 2.87 -3.82
CA GLU A 224 19.73 2.78 -2.50
C GLU A 224 18.45 1.94 -2.57
N VAL A 225 18.23 1.09 -1.58
CA VAL A 225 16.96 0.39 -1.38
C VAL A 225 16.24 1.01 -0.20
N ILE A 226 15.02 1.49 -0.43
CA ILE A 226 14.17 2.13 0.57
C ILE A 226 13.02 1.18 0.87
N LEU A 227 12.85 0.85 2.13
CA LEU A 227 11.81 -0.06 2.62
C LEU A 227 10.80 0.72 3.46
N VAL A 228 9.52 0.54 3.18
CA VAL A 228 8.42 1.22 3.87
C VAL A 228 7.35 0.21 4.23
N SER A 229 6.97 0.12 5.51
CA SER A 229 6.01 -0.86 6.01
C SER A 229 4.57 -0.35 6.13
N THR A 230 4.30 0.86 5.63
CA THR A 230 3.00 1.55 5.78
C THR A 230 2.31 1.82 4.44
N PRO A 231 1.93 0.77 3.67
CA PRO A 231 1.41 0.97 2.31
C PRO A 231 0.08 1.73 2.28
N LEU A 232 -0.77 1.62 3.30
CA LEU A 232 -2.08 2.27 3.31
C LEU A 232 -2.01 3.80 3.29
N ILE A 233 -0.89 4.39 3.72
CA ILE A 233 -0.71 5.85 3.68
C ILE A 233 -0.59 6.37 2.25
N PHE A 234 -0.21 5.50 1.29
CA PHE A 234 -0.11 5.82 -0.14
C PHE A 234 -1.43 5.71 -0.89
N THR A 235 -2.48 5.22 -0.24
CA THR A 235 -3.80 5.08 -0.86
C THR A 235 -4.53 6.42 -0.96
N ASN A 236 -5.64 6.45 -1.72
CA ASN A 236 -6.48 7.63 -1.85
C ASN A 236 -6.88 8.18 -0.48
N TYR A 237 -7.33 7.29 0.41
CA TYR A 237 -7.76 7.68 1.75
C TYR A 237 -6.57 8.13 2.61
N GLY A 238 -5.45 7.38 2.59
CA GLY A 238 -4.27 7.72 3.36
C GLY A 238 -3.65 9.06 2.94
N MET A 239 -3.53 9.30 1.64
CA MET A 239 -2.94 10.52 1.09
C MET A 239 -3.77 11.78 1.38
N LEU A 240 -5.10 11.66 1.39
CA LEU A 240 -6.00 12.78 1.65
C LEU A 240 -6.15 13.10 3.14
N ASP A 241 -5.69 12.25 4.05
CA ASP A 241 -5.81 12.46 5.48
C ASP A 241 -4.71 13.36 6.04
N GLY A 242 -5.11 14.50 6.59
CA GLY A 242 -4.23 15.40 7.32
C GLY A 242 -2.96 15.80 6.54
N LYS A 243 -1.80 15.44 7.10
CA LYS A 243 -0.47 15.77 6.52
C LYS A 243 0.24 14.56 5.91
N ASN A 244 -0.46 13.48 5.67
CA ASN A 244 0.15 12.24 5.16
C ASN A 244 0.79 12.42 3.78
N ALA A 245 0.23 13.25 2.92
CA ALA A 245 0.85 13.59 1.64
C ALA A 245 2.29 14.13 1.84
N THR A 246 2.53 14.94 2.88
CA THR A 246 3.87 15.44 3.20
C THR A 246 4.83 14.30 3.54
N TYR A 247 4.37 13.28 4.29
CA TYR A 247 5.17 12.09 4.59
C TYR A 247 5.57 11.34 3.30
N ILE A 248 4.60 11.13 2.42
CA ILE A 248 4.83 10.47 1.12
C ILE A 248 5.88 11.25 0.31
N PHE A 249 5.75 12.57 0.18
CA PHE A 249 6.71 13.39 -0.57
C PHE A 249 8.10 13.40 0.07
N ARG A 250 8.21 13.32 1.40
CA ARG A 250 9.51 13.15 2.07
C ARG A 250 10.17 11.82 1.74
N LEU A 251 9.37 10.74 1.68
CA LEU A 251 9.87 9.43 1.23
C LEU A 251 10.32 9.48 -0.23
N LEU A 252 9.49 10.02 -1.11
CA LEU A 252 9.82 10.14 -2.53
C LEU A 252 11.04 11.03 -2.78
N SER A 253 11.28 12.05 -1.95
CA SER A 253 12.47 12.90 -2.06
C SER A 253 13.77 12.13 -1.85
N GLN A 254 13.73 10.97 -1.17
CA GLN A 254 14.91 10.09 -1.02
C GLN A 254 15.35 9.51 -2.37
N MET A 255 14.46 9.44 -3.35
CA MET A 255 14.80 9.04 -4.72
C MET A 255 15.58 10.13 -5.49
N GLY A 256 15.64 11.34 -4.95
CA GLY A 256 16.33 12.46 -5.58
C GLY A 256 15.60 12.95 -6.84
N LYS A 257 16.39 13.32 -7.87
CA LYS A 257 15.88 13.84 -9.16
C LYS A 257 15.74 12.74 -10.22
N LEU A 258 15.59 11.48 -9.84
CA LEU A 258 15.46 10.39 -10.78
C LEU A 258 14.03 10.32 -11.33
N PRO A 259 13.82 10.02 -12.62
CA PRO A 259 12.51 9.70 -13.15
C PRO A 259 11.99 8.45 -12.45
N ILE A 260 10.72 8.46 -12.04
CA ILE A 260 10.13 7.36 -11.25
C ILE A 260 9.32 6.47 -12.16
N VAL A 261 9.61 5.16 -12.09
CA VAL A 261 8.82 4.10 -12.70
C VAL A 261 8.08 3.37 -11.58
N ARG A 262 6.76 3.48 -11.54
CA ARG A 262 5.94 2.66 -10.66
C ARG A 262 5.60 1.36 -11.34
N THR A 263 5.92 0.22 -10.73
CA THR A 263 5.49 -1.08 -11.25
C THR A 263 4.36 -1.68 -10.44
N GLU A 264 3.36 -2.19 -11.16
CA GLU A 264 2.23 -2.97 -10.66
C GLU A 264 2.39 -4.47 -10.91
N GLY A 265 3.57 -4.91 -11.36
CA GLY A 265 3.86 -6.32 -11.65
C GLY A 265 3.71 -7.27 -10.46
N TYR A 266 3.58 -6.75 -9.24
CA TYR A 266 3.41 -7.53 -8.00
C TYR A 266 2.03 -7.35 -7.35
N MET A 267 1.13 -6.64 -8.00
CA MET A 267 -0.25 -6.56 -7.54
C MET A 267 -0.96 -7.87 -7.87
N LYS A 268 -1.69 -8.42 -6.91
CA LYS A 268 -2.59 -9.52 -7.23
C LYS A 268 -3.64 -8.97 -8.19
N GLU A 269 -3.65 -9.46 -9.42
CA GLU A 269 -4.78 -9.24 -10.30
C GLU A 269 -6.02 -9.75 -9.54
N THR A 270 -6.88 -8.84 -9.12
CA THR A 270 -8.27 -9.21 -8.89
C THR A 270 -8.80 -9.51 -10.27
N ALA A 271 -8.69 -10.79 -10.68
CA ALA A 271 -9.32 -11.23 -11.90
C ALA A 271 -10.77 -10.70 -11.85
N PRO A 272 -11.22 -9.94 -12.84
CA PRO A 272 -12.64 -9.64 -12.94
C PRO A 272 -13.34 -10.99 -12.86
N VAL A 273 -14.34 -11.11 -11.97
CA VAL A 273 -15.13 -12.34 -11.87
C VAL A 273 -15.68 -12.56 -13.27
N SER A 274 -15.00 -13.44 -14.00
CA SER A 274 -15.37 -13.74 -15.37
C SER A 274 -16.69 -14.47 -15.27
N TYR A 275 -17.76 -13.84 -15.75
CA TYR A 275 -19.08 -14.45 -15.92
C TYR A 275 -19.06 -15.70 -16.82
N THR A 276 -17.91 -16.07 -17.38
CA THR A 276 -17.72 -17.28 -18.19
C THR A 276 -17.86 -18.57 -17.40
N HIS A 277 -17.66 -18.58 -16.08
CA HIS A 277 -17.88 -19.80 -15.29
C HIS A 277 -19.36 -20.11 -14.98
N LEU A 278 -20.26 -19.15 -15.09
CA LEU A 278 -21.71 -19.41 -14.93
C LEU A 278 -22.34 -20.11 -16.16
N ARG A 279 -21.79 -19.92 -17.35
CA ARG A 279 -22.28 -20.62 -18.56
C ARG A 279 -21.83 -22.08 -18.67
N ALA A 280 -20.78 -22.51 -17.98
CA ALA A 280 -20.31 -23.89 -18.06
C ALA A 280 -21.15 -24.88 -17.23
N HIS A 281 -21.97 -24.40 -16.31
CA HIS A 281 -22.86 -25.25 -15.50
C HIS A 281 -24.26 -25.41 -16.08
N GLU A 282 -24.70 -24.52 -16.97
CA GLU A 282 -26.04 -24.65 -17.61
C GLU A 282 -26.07 -25.62 -18.78
N THR A 283 -24.91 -25.93 -19.40
CA THR A 283 -24.85 -26.87 -20.54
C THR A 283 -24.75 -28.35 -20.13
N LYS A 284 -24.60 -28.66 -18.84
CA LYS A 284 -24.55 -30.06 -18.34
C LYS A 284 -25.86 -30.59 -17.78
N ALA A 285 -26.91 -29.76 -17.73
CA ALA A 285 -28.23 -30.16 -17.23
C ALA A 285 -29.24 -30.51 -18.32
N ASN A 286 -28.84 -30.49 -19.62
CA ASN A 286 -29.71 -30.84 -20.75
C ASN A 286 -28.97 -31.81 -21.70
N LEU A 287 -28.62 -32.99 -21.21
CA LEU A 287 -28.33 -34.19 -21.99
C LEU A 287 -28.80 -35.40 -21.22
#